data_973d70addef4dcad68214f3fa6f0d399
#
_entry.id   973d70addef4dcad68214f3fa6f0d399
#
_cell.length_a   1.000
_cell.length_b   1.000
_cell.length_c   1.000
_cell.angle_alpha   90.00
_cell.angle_beta   90.00
_cell.angle_gamma   90.00
#
_symmetry.space_group_name_H-M   'P 1'
#
loop_
_entity.id
_entity.type
_entity.pdbx_description
1 polymer ?
#
loop_
_entity_poly.entity_id
_entity_poly.type
_entity_poly.pdbx_seq_one_letter_code
_entity_poly.pdbx_strand_id
1 'polypeptide(L)'
;MKNIILALLCVGVFTSSSFGQGCVAVRHMSCSAGTGANSNSMMHPGQWQVSLGFRNLHSYKHYVGADYQPQREAAGTNVINDSQSFDLGATYSVTDRLLLAVNLPLNFNYRTSLYEHYGNALNVNPAQKRFGTMANGIGDARLTASYWVLDPLKHMKGNFSVGLGLKLPTGDSKAMDKFHRRASDGSDYTIEKPVDQSIQLGDGGVGINLEIQGYQQLFSRTSLYYNGFYMSNPRNVNDAANVAPDKVVTDEMVRYMSVADQYAGRVGLNYALAPKAGIGATLGARIEGVPAYDLIGGSDGFRRPGYIFSIEPGISYSTAKNTFFV
;
A
#
# COMPACT_ATOMS: atom_id res chain seq x y z
N MET A 1 -20.65 23.66 -17.94
CA MET A 1 -19.46 24.07 -17.20
C MET A 1 -19.72 24.33 -15.71
N LYS A 2 -20.73 25.09 -15.30
CA LYS A 2 -21.03 25.35 -13.86
C LYS A 2 -21.28 24.07 -13.03
N ASN A 3 -21.96 23.08 -13.58
CA ASN A 3 -22.27 21.82 -12.87
C ASN A 3 -21.06 20.88 -12.71
N ILE A 4 -20.03 21.03 -13.55
CA ILE A 4 -18.78 20.25 -13.45
C ILE A 4 -17.90 20.81 -12.31
N ILE A 5 -17.89 22.15 -12.15
CA ILE A 5 -17.16 22.82 -11.07
C ILE A 5 -17.79 22.48 -9.71
N LEU A 6 -19.12 22.38 -9.63
CA LEU A 6 -19.84 22.00 -8.42
C LEU A 6 -19.56 20.53 -8.02
N ALA A 7 -19.46 19.63 -9.00
CA ALA A 7 -19.07 18.22 -8.76
C ALA A 7 -17.62 18.09 -8.28
N LEU A 8 -16.70 18.87 -8.81
CA LEU A 8 -15.31 18.94 -8.37
C LEU A 8 -15.14 19.53 -6.95
N LEU A 9 -15.98 20.50 -6.59
CA LEU A 9 -16.02 21.08 -5.24
C LEU A 9 -16.58 20.09 -4.20
N CYS A 10 -17.53 19.23 -4.56
CA CYS A 10 -18.05 18.19 -3.66
C CYS A 10 -17.05 17.08 -3.37
N VAL A 11 -16.11 16.78 -4.26
CA VAL A 11 -15.06 15.76 -4.03
C VAL A 11 -14.00 16.23 -3.02
N GLY A 12 -13.81 17.54 -2.88
CA GLY A 12 -12.82 18.12 -1.95
C GLY A 12 -13.23 18.12 -0.47
N VAL A 13 -14.45 17.70 -0.12
CA VAL A 13 -14.97 17.80 1.26
C VAL A 13 -15.01 16.44 1.99
N PHE A 14 -14.81 15.34 1.29
CA PHE A 14 -14.76 14.04 1.95
C PHE A 14 -13.36 13.75 2.50
N THR A 15 -13.09 14.24 3.71
CA THR A 15 -12.03 13.67 4.55
C THR A 15 -12.45 12.25 4.89
N SER A 16 -11.90 11.28 4.18
CA SER A 16 -12.13 9.87 4.47
C SER A 16 -11.62 9.56 5.86
N SER A 17 -12.53 9.24 6.79
CA SER A 17 -12.16 8.69 8.08
C SER A 17 -11.62 7.28 7.83
N SER A 18 -10.31 7.09 7.91
CA SER A 18 -9.72 5.76 7.90
C SER A 18 -9.64 5.24 9.34
N PHE A 19 -10.19 4.07 9.58
CA PHE A 19 -10.02 3.32 10.84
C PHE A 19 -8.95 2.26 10.61
N GLY A 20 -7.91 2.21 11.43
CA GLY A 20 -6.85 1.25 11.21
C GLY A 20 -5.99 0.99 12.44
N GLN A 21 -5.62 -0.27 12.59
CA GLN A 21 -4.59 -0.74 13.51
C GLN A 21 -3.31 -0.92 12.72
N GLY A 22 -2.41 -0.04 12.78
CA GLY A 22 -1.11 -0.27 12.19
C GLY A 22 -0.58 0.93 11.40
N CYS A 23 0.71 1.15 11.56
CA CYS A 23 1.44 2.21 10.87
C CYS A 23 1.83 1.83 9.43
N VAL A 24 1.45 0.63 8.97
CA VAL A 24 1.87 0.10 7.66
C VAL A 24 0.67 -0.06 6.77
N ALA A 25 0.53 0.85 5.82
CA ALA A 25 -0.31 0.61 4.67
C ALA A 25 0.36 -0.45 3.76
N VAL A 26 -0.43 -1.36 3.21
CA VAL A 26 0.08 -2.32 2.24
C VAL A 26 0.64 -1.56 1.04
N ARG A 27 1.94 -1.76 0.76
CA ARG A 27 2.69 -0.95 -0.20
C ARG A 27 2.31 -1.20 -1.66
N HIS A 28 1.64 -2.30 -1.94
CA HIS A 28 1.36 -2.76 -3.30
C HIS A 28 -0.12 -2.95 -3.53
N MET A 29 -0.72 -2.07 -4.31
CA MET A 29 -2.14 -2.14 -4.66
C MET A 29 -2.40 -1.96 -6.15
N SER A 30 -1.43 -2.20 -6.99
CA SER A 30 -1.70 -2.20 -8.42
C SER A 30 -2.37 -3.52 -8.82
N CYS A 31 -3.68 -3.53 -8.83
CA CYS A 31 -4.40 -4.48 -9.67
C CYS A 31 -4.46 -3.89 -11.07
N SER A 32 -3.94 -4.61 -12.04
CA SER A 32 -3.89 -4.19 -13.45
C SER A 32 -5.26 -4.16 -14.14
N ALA A 33 -6.34 -4.36 -13.39
CA ALA A 33 -7.67 -4.23 -13.93
C ALA A 33 -7.97 -2.75 -14.18
N GLY A 34 -8.03 -2.40 -15.42
CA GLY A 34 -8.71 -1.17 -15.81
C GLY A 34 -10.11 -1.18 -15.18
N THR A 35 -10.37 -0.29 -14.24
CA THR A 35 -11.68 -0.07 -13.62
C THR A 35 -12.69 0.54 -14.61
N GLY A 36 -12.41 0.43 -15.90
CA GLY A 36 -13.27 0.96 -16.94
C GLY A 36 -14.54 0.15 -17.10
N ALA A 37 -15.68 0.75 -16.73
CA ALA A 37 -17.00 0.28 -17.14
C ALA A 37 -17.21 0.26 -18.68
N ASN A 38 -16.18 0.57 -19.43
CA ASN A 38 -16.21 0.57 -20.88
C ASN A 38 -15.63 -0.75 -21.40
N SER A 39 -16.43 -1.46 -22.16
CA SER A 39 -16.11 -2.70 -22.88
C SER A 39 -14.85 -2.65 -23.76
N ASN A 40 -14.23 -1.49 -23.91
CA ASN A 40 -13.01 -1.27 -24.70
C ASN A 40 -11.71 -1.53 -23.94
N SER A 41 -11.75 -1.93 -22.68
CA SER A 41 -10.54 -2.23 -21.88
C SER A 41 -10.12 -3.70 -21.92
N MET A 42 -10.75 -4.51 -22.76
CA MET A 42 -10.30 -5.88 -23.03
C MET A 42 -9.03 -5.83 -23.87
N MET A 43 -7.97 -6.41 -23.35
CA MET A 43 -6.72 -6.55 -24.08
C MET A 43 -6.80 -7.74 -25.05
N HIS A 44 -6.39 -7.52 -26.29
CA HIS A 44 -6.23 -8.59 -27.28
C HIS A 44 -4.82 -9.16 -27.23
N PRO A 45 -4.61 -10.39 -27.73
CA PRO A 45 -3.28 -10.99 -27.81
C PRO A 45 -2.25 -10.07 -28.47
N GLY A 46 -1.07 -9.97 -27.85
CA GLY A 46 0.02 -9.10 -28.31
C GLY A 46 -0.08 -7.63 -27.86
N GLN A 47 -1.14 -7.24 -27.18
CA GLN A 47 -1.27 -5.87 -26.68
C GLN A 47 -0.53 -5.66 -25.37
N TRP A 48 -0.04 -4.44 -25.19
CA TRP A 48 0.56 -3.94 -23.96
C TRP A 48 -0.32 -2.87 -23.32
N GLN A 49 -0.41 -2.92 -22.01
CA GLN A 49 -0.96 -1.85 -21.18
C GLN A 49 0.12 -1.40 -20.20
N VAL A 50 0.36 -0.09 -20.14
CA VAL A 50 1.27 0.51 -19.15
C VAL A 50 0.43 1.34 -18.19
N SER A 51 0.73 1.25 -16.92
CA SER A 51 0.07 2.00 -15.86
C SER A 51 1.09 2.76 -15.01
N LEU A 52 0.68 3.94 -14.58
CA LEU A 52 1.40 4.73 -13.58
C LEU A 52 0.39 5.11 -12.51
N GLY A 53 0.58 4.61 -11.30
CA GLY A 53 -0.16 5.00 -10.11
C GLY A 53 0.64 5.97 -9.26
N PHE A 54 -0.04 6.89 -8.59
CA PHE A 54 0.55 7.70 -7.53
C PHE A 54 -0.28 7.54 -6.26
N ARG A 55 0.40 7.35 -5.15
CA ARG A 55 -0.21 7.27 -3.82
C ARG A 55 0.53 8.17 -2.86
N ASN A 56 -0.21 8.94 -2.08
CA ASN A 56 0.30 9.73 -0.98
C ASN A 56 -0.40 9.29 0.31
N LEU A 57 0.37 8.89 1.31
CA LEU A 57 -0.10 8.47 2.62
C LEU A 57 0.49 9.38 3.69
N HIS A 58 -0.38 9.96 4.51
CA HIS A 58 -0.02 10.64 5.74
C HIS A 58 -0.64 9.89 6.93
N SER A 59 0.20 9.28 7.76
CA SER A 59 -0.23 8.49 8.92
C SER A 59 0.32 9.10 10.21
N TYR A 60 -0.56 9.48 11.12
CA TYR A 60 -0.21 10.13 12.39
C TYR A 60 -0.97 9.57 13.59
N LYS A 61 -2.04 8.83 13.35
CA LYS A 61 -2.84 8.21 14.42
C LYS A 61 -2.14 6.97 14.96
N HIS A 62 -2.26 6.76 16.25
CA HIS A 62 -1.71 5.60 16.92
C HIS A 62 -2.82 4.76 17.54
N TYR A 63 -2.71 3.43 17.39
CA TYR A 63 -3.66 2.47 17.94
C TYR A 63 -2.91 1.41 18.76
N VAL A 64 -3.54 0.92 19.83
CA VAL A 64 -3.12 -0.27 20.58
C VAL A 64 -4.27 -1.26 20.52
N GLY A 65 -4.11 -2.34 19.77
CA GLY A 65 -5.24 -3.14 19.37
C GLY A 65 -6.23 -2.30 18.54
N ALA A 66 -7.50 -2.28 18.92
CA ALA A 66 -8.55 -1.45 18.31
C ALA A 66 -8.64 -0.03 18.90
N ASP A 67 -7.93 0.23 19.98
CA ASP A 67 -8.11 1.46 20.78
C ASP A 67 -7.23 2.58 20.23
N TYR A 68 -7.87 3.64 19.75
CA TYR A 68 -7.19 4.87 19.33
C TYR A 68 -6.56 5.58 20.54
N GLN A 69 -5.35 6.08 20.38
CA GLN A 69 -4.53 6.73 21.42
C GLN A 69 -4.40 8.24 21.19
N PRO A 70 -5.49 9.04 21.33
CA PRO A 70 -5.47 10.47 21.06
C PRO A 70 -4.52 11.26 21.97
N GLN A 71 -4.23 10.75 23.15
CA GLN A 71 -3.29 11.38 24.09
C GLN A 71 -1.86 11.50 23.51
N ARG A 72 -1.46 10.61 22.60
CA ARG A 72 -0.14 10.71 21.94
C ARG A 72 -0.08 11.86 20.95
N GLU A 73 -1.18 12.11 20.27
CA GLU A 73 -1.32 13.26 19.35
C GLU A 73 -1.36 14.56 20.13
N ALA A 74 -2.19 14.63 21.19
CA ALA A 74 -2.28 15.80 22.08
C ALA A 74 -0.95 16.13 22.77
N ALA A 75 -0.15 15.12 23.13
CA ALA A 75 1.17 15.28 23.72
C ALA A 75 2.30 15.49 22.69
N GLY A 76 2.02 15.45 21.38
CA GLY A 76 3.03 15.52 20.33
C GLY A 76 4.01 14.34 20.32
N THR A 77 3.66 13.21 20.94
CA THR A 77 4.52 12.00 21.02
C THR A 77 4.16 10.93 20.00
N ASN A 78 3.18 11.21 19.15
CA ASN A 78 2.78 10.34 18.05
C ASN A 78 3.91 10.19 17.02
N VAL A 79 3.88 9.10 16.28
CA VAL A 79 4.71 8.90 15.09
C VAL A 79 3.98 9.47 13.88
N ILE A 80 4.72 10.10 12.99
CA ILE A 80 4.19 10.60 11.72
C ILE A 80 4.98 9.94 10.59
N ASN A 81 4.26 9.28 9.67
CA ASN A 81 4.82 8.75 8.44
C ASN A 81 4.19 9.48 7.25
N ASP A 82 5.04 10.00 6.39
CA ASP A 82 4.70 10.53 5.08
C ASP A 82 5.31 9.60 4.03
N SER A 83 4.47 8.92 3.26
CA SER A 83 4.91 7.96 2.26
C SER A 83 4.28 8.29 0.92
N GLN A 84 5.12 8.51 -0.07
CA GLN A 84 4.71 8.67 -1.46
C GLN A 84 5.21 7.48 -2.26
N SER A 85 4.36 6.92 -3.12
CA SER A 85 4.77 5.86 -4.03
C SER A 85 4.27 6.12 -5.45
N PHE A 86 5.13 5.80 -6.41
CA PHE A 86 4.79 5.69 -7.82
C PHE A 86 4.84 4.22 -8.21
N ASP A 87 3.70 3.67 -8.60
CA ASP A 87 3.57 2.27 -9.01
C ASP A 87 3.61 2.19 -10.53
N LEU A 88 4.74 1.70 -11.06
CA LEU A 88 4.91 1.45 -12.49
C LEU A 88 4.43 0.05 -12.80
N GLY A 89 3.49 -0.09 -13.72
CA GLY A 89 2.95 -1.36 -14.16
C GLY A 89 3.05 -1.54 -15.66
N ALA A 90 3.34 -2.76 -16.10
CA ALA A 90 3.21 -3.17 -17.49
C ALA A 90 2.52 -4.53 -17.55
N THR A 91 1.51 -4.65 -18.39
CA THR A 91 0.76 -5.88 -18.62
C THR A 91 0.82 -6.24 -20.08
N TYR A 92 1.11 -7.49 -20.39
CA TYR A 92 1.11 -8.07 -21.72
C TYR A 92 0.02 -9.11 -21.85
N SER A 93 -0.79 -9.01 -22.89
CA SER A 93 -1.79 -10.02 -23.22
C SER A 93 -1.18 -11.11 -24.09
N VAL A 94 -0.99 -12.29 -23.50
CA VAL A 94 -0.47 -13.46 -24.22
C VAL A 94 -1.56 -14.09 -25.09
N THR A 95 -2.76 -14.20 -24.54
CA THR A 95 -3.97 -14.66 -25.21
C THR A 95 -5.13 -13.77 -24.78
N ASP A 96 -6.33 -13.92 -25.34
CA ASP A 96 -7.52 -13.20 -24.89
C ASP A 96 -7.83 -13.43 -23.39
N ARG A 97 -7.25 -14.47 -22.77
CA ARG A 97 -7.50 -14.85 -21.37
C ARG A 97 -6.28 -14.79 -20.46
N LEU A 98 -5.06 -14.97 -21.01
CA LEU A 98 -3.83 -15.00 -20.22
C LEU A 98 -3.09 -13.67 -20.31
N LEU A 99 -2.88 -13.05 -19.18
CA LEU A 99 -2.16 -11.80 -19.00
C LEU A 99 -0.91 -12.03 -18.16
N LEU A 100 0.19 -11.41 -18.53
CA LEU A 100 1.41 -11.34 -17.74
C LEU A 100 1.63 -9.88 -17.31
N ALA A 101 1.86 -9.64 -16.04
CA ALA A 101 2.06 -8.31 -15.50
C ALA A 101 3.35 -8.22 -14.70
N VAL A 102 3.99 -7.06 -14.78
CA VAL A 102 5.07 -6.65 -13.88
C VAL A 102 4.69 -5.35 -13.21
N ASN A 103 4.97 -5.24 -11.91
CA ASN A 103 4.80 -4.02 -11.14
C ASN A 103 6.09 -3.69 -10.39
N LEU A 104 6.49 -2.43 -10.43
CA LEU A 104 7.67 -1.89 -9.77
C LEU A 104 7.30 -0.62 -9.02
N PRO A 105 7.31 -0.61 -7.67
CA PRO A 105 7.07 0.58 -6.89
C PRO A 105 8.36 1.40 -6.72
N LEU A 106 8.21 2.72 -6.78
CA LEU A 106 9.22 3.69 -6.37
C LEU A 106 8.69 4.41 -5.13
N ASN A 107 9.40 4.29 -4.02
CA ASN A 107 8.95 4.78 -2.72
C ASN A 107 9.80 5.96 -2.24
N PHE A 108 9.14 6.94 -1.64
CA PHE A 108 9.72 8.09 -0.97
C PHE A 108 9.08 8.18 0.41
N ASN A 109 9.80 7.70 1.42
CA ASN A 109 9.28 7.55 2.76
C ASN A 109 10.02 8.48 3.71
N TYR A 110 9.26 9.18 4.54
CA TYR A 110 9.76 10.00 5.62
C TYR A 110 8.99 9.67 6.91
N ARG A 111 9.72 9.51 8.00
CA ARG A 111 9.14 9.17 9.30
C ARG A 111 9.73 10.05 10.37
N THR A 112 8.87 10.63 11.22
CA THR A 112 9.30 11.42 12.38
C THR A 112 8.77 10.83 13.66
N SER A 113 9.60 10.85 14.68
CA SER A 113 9.23 10.44 16.04
C SER A 113 10.14 11.12 17.08
N LEU A 114 9.70 11.06 18.34
CA LEU A 114 10.56 11.43 19.45
C LEU A 114 11.31 10.18 19.98
N TYR A 115 10.58 9.06 20.13
CA TYR A 115 11.08 7.89 20.85
C TYR A 115 12.23 7.17 20.15
N GLU A 116 12.31 7.26 18.83
CA GLU A 116 13.38 6.65 18.02
C GLU A 116 14.67 7.46 18.09
N HIS A 117 14.60 8.70 18.56
CA HIS A 117 15.70 9.64 18.70
C HIS A 117 15.99 9.92 20.17
N TYR A 118 15.85 11.13 20.64
CA TYR A 118 16.13 11.52 22.01
C TYR A 118 15.20 10.87 23.05
N GLY A 119 13.99 10.47 22.66
CA GLY A 119 12.96 9.91 23.53
C GLY A 119 11.78 10.85 23.76
N ASN A 120 10.72 10.30 24.36
CA ASN A 120 9.48 11.02 24.68
C ASN A 120 9.55 11.76 26.00
N ALA A 121 10.41 11.30 26.93
CA ALA A 121 10.42 11.81 28.29
C ALA A 121 11.09 13.19 28.37
N LEU A 122 10.49 14.12 29.13
CA LEU A 122 10.98 15.51 29.27
C LEU A 122 12.38 15.61 29.91
N ASN A 123 12.77 14.66 30.74
CA ASN A 123 14.10 14.62 31.33
C ASN A 123 15.22 14.33 30.34
N VAL A 124 14.93 13.64 29.24
CA VAL A 124 15.90 13.33 28.17
C VAL A 124 15.71 14.20 26.93
N ASN A 125 14.50 14.69 26.70
CA ASN A 125 14.14 15.58 25.58
C ASN A 125 13.28 16.75 26.07
N PRO A 126 13.84 17.68 26.88
CA PRO A 126 13.05 18.76 27.47
C PRO A 126 12.44 19.71 26.43
N ALA A 127 13.09 19.87 25.28
CA ALA A 127 12.58 20.70 24.18
C ALA A 127 11.59 19.97 23.26
N GLN A 128 11.27 18.68 23.54
CA GLN A 128 10.45 17.82 22.69
C GLN A 128 10.88 17.88 21.21
N LYS A 129 12.21 17.92 20.98
CA LYS A 129 12.79 18.03 19.64
C LYS A 129 12.51 16.75 18.86
N ARG A 130 11.84 16.91 17.73
CA ARG A 130 11.47 15.83 16.81
C ARG A 130 12.48 15.78 15.65
N PHE A 131 12.88 14.56 15.30
CA PHE A 131 13.74 14.29 14.17
C PHE A 131 13.06 13.30 13.22
N GLY A 132 13.59 13.19 12.01
CA GLY A 132 13.07 12.28 11.01
C GLY A 132 14.12 11.37 10.43
N THR A 133 13.66 10.28 9.84
CA THR A 133 14.42 9.32 9.06
C THR A 133 13.76 9.10 7.70
N MET A 134 14.54 8.73 6.70
CA MET A 134 14.08 8.56 5.32
C MET A 134 14.54 7.22 4.75
N ALA A 135 13.72 6.70 3.81
CA ALA A 135 14.14 5.62 2.92
C ALA A 135 13.49 5.84 1.55
N ASN A 136 14.30 6.07 0.54
CA ASN A 136 13.84 6.39 -0.82
C ASN A 136 14.48 5.43 -1.82
N GLY A 137 13.70 4.90 -2.74
CA GLY A 137 14.19 3.99 -3.77
C GLY A 137 13.15 3.03 -4.31
N ILE A 138 13.63 2.02 -5.02
CA ILE A 138 12.83 0.95 -5.59
C ILE A 138 12.34 0.04 -4.47
N GLY A 139 11.07 -0.37 -4.54
CA GLY A 139 10.50 -1.38 -3.66
C GLY A 139 10.56 -2.80 -4.26
N ASP A 140 9.83 -3.72 -3.66
CA ASP A 140 9.78 -5.10 -4.12
C ASP A 140 8.96 -5.24 -5.41
N ALA A 141 9.57 -5.72 -6.47
CA ALA A 141 8.92 -5.97 -7.75
C ALA A 141 7.97 -7.17 -7.67
N ARG A 142 6.88 -7.14 -8.45
CA ARG A 142 5.94 -8.25 -8.57
C ARG A 142 5.78 -8.67 -10.02
N LEU A 143 5.72 -9.98 -10.23
CA LEU A 143 5.39 -10.62 -11.50
C LEU A 143 4.11 -11.42 -11.28
N THR A 144 3.11 -11.24 -12.11
CA THR A 144 1.82 -11.94 -11.99
C THR A 144 1.38 -12.50 -13.34
N ALA A 145 0.94 -13.75 -13.34
CA ALA A 145 0.21 -14.36 -14.44
C ALA A 145 -1.27 -14.45 -14.05
N SER A 146 -2.14 -13.78 -14.78
CA SER A 146 -3.59 -13.74 -14.51
C SER A 146 -4.37 -14.38 -15.65
N TYR A 147 -5.40 -15.15 -15.31
CA TYR A 147 -6.23 -15.85 -16.26
C TYR A 147 -7.72 -15.51 -16.08
N TRP A 148 -8.34 -14.97 -17.14
CA TRP A 148 -9.79 -14.74 -17.18
C TRP A 148 -10.54 -16.07 -17.24
N VAL A 149 -11.35 -16.35 -16.23
CA VAL A 149 -12.04 -17.64 -16.06
C VAL A 149 -13.09 -17.83 -17.15
N LEU A 150 -13.82 -16.78 -17.49
CA LEU A 150 -14.74 -16.80 -18.61
C LEU A 150 -14.08 -16.18 -19.85
N ASP A 151 -14.57 -16.51 -21.03
CA ASP A 151 -14.11 -15.92 -22.29
C ASP A 151 -14.50 -14.42 -22.33
N PRO A 152 -13.53 -13.49 -22.30
CA PRO A 152 -13.83 -12.06 -22.22
C PRO A 152 -14.67 -11.55 -23.41
N LEU A 153 -14.50 -12.14 -24.59
CA LEU A 153 -15.24 -11.74 -25.78
C LEU A 153 -16.71 -12.17 -25.74
N LYS A 154 -17.02 -13.22 -24.97
CA LYS A 154 -18.40 -13.72 -24.80
C LYS A 154 -19.07 -13.23 -23.53
N HIS A 155 -18.29 -12.82 -22.52
CA HIS A 155 -18.77 -12.43 -21.19
C HIS A 155 -18.45 -10.98 -20.86
N MET A 156 -18.77 -10.06 -21.78
CA MET A 156 -18.50 -8.62 -21.60
C MET A 156 -19.25 -7.94 -20.46
N LYS A 157 -20.37 -8.54 -19.98
CA LYS A 157 -21.17 -8.00 -18.89
C LYS A 157 -20.65 -8.38 -17.51
N GLY A 158 -19.82 -9.40 -17.42
CA GLY A 158 -19.28 -9.85 -16.15
C GLY A 158 -18.25 -10.95 -16.37
N ASN A 159 -17.11 -10.80 -15.70
CA ASN A 159 -16.02 -11.77 -15.74
C ASN A 159 -15.16 -11.62 -14.50
N PHE A 160 -14.36 -12.63 -14.22
CA PHE A 160 -13.34 -12.55 -13.19
C PHE A 160 -12.08 -13.27 -13.63
N SER A 161 -10.96 -12.84 -13.12
CA SER A 161 -9.67 -13.49 -13.32
C SER A 161 -9.08 -13.91 -11.98
N VAL A 162 -8.29 -14.97 -12.02
CA VAL A 162 -7.42 -15.40 -10.94
C VAL A 162 -5.97 -15.23 -11.41
N GLY A 163 -5.12 -14.79 -10.50
CA GLY A 163 -3.71 -14.55 -10.77
C GLY A 163 -2.83 -15.26 -9.74
N LEU A 164 -1.71 -15.76 -10.22
CA LEU A 164 -0.63 -16.26 -9.40
C LEU A 164 0.62 -15.45 -9.71
N GLY A 165 1.28 -14.95 -8.67
CA GLY A 165 2.43 -14.08 -8.83
C GLY A 165 3.54 -14.37 -7.84
N LEU A 166 4.67 -13.73 -8.12
CA LEU A 166 5.85 -13.72 -7.27
C LEU A 166 6.22 -12.28 -6.92
N LYS A 167 6.47 -12.02 -5.64
CA LYS A 167 7.16 -10.83 -5.16
C LYS A 167 8.64 -11.16 -5.10
N LEU A 168 9.46 -10.27 -5.65
CA LEU A 168 10.92 -10.39 -5.64
C LEU A 168 11.49 -9.37 -4.66
N PRO A 169 12.48 -9.72 -3.84
CA PRO A 169 13.09 -8.84 -2.84
C PRO A 169 14.06 -7.85 -3.51
N THR A 170 13.55 -6.99 -4.37
CA THR A 170 14.33 -5.97 -5.10
C THR A 170 14.50 -4.67 -4.33
N GLY A 171 13.62 -4.41 -3.36
CA GLY A 171 13.72 -3.30 -2.45
C GLY A 171 14.76 -3.53 -1.36
N ASP A 172 15.44 -2.45 -0.95
CA ASP A 172 16.35 -2.52 0.17
C ASP A 172 15.57 -2.75 1.48
N SER A 173 15.74 -3.92 2.07
CA SER A 173 15.11 -4.31 3.35
C SER A 173 15.95 -3.91 4.57
N LYS A 174 17.13 -3.31 4.36
CA LYS A 174 18.07 -2.89 5.39
C LYS A 174 18.47 -1.42 5.23
N ALA A 175 17.60 -0.60 4.63
CA ALA A 175 17.83 0.82 4.47
C ALA A 175 18.18 1.45 5.81
N MET A 176 19.29 2.19 5.85
CA MET A 176 19.86 2.79 7.06
C MET A 176 19.62 4.29 7.06
N ASP A 177 19.54 4.87 8.26
CA ASP A 177 19.58 6.31 8.44
C ASP A 177 20.15 6.67 9.82
N LYS A 178 20.38 7.96 10.06
CA LYS A 178 20.94 8.51 11.28
C LYS A 178 19.87 8.80 12.32
N PHE A 179 20.09 8.27 13.50
CA PHE A 179 19.21 8.47 14.65
C PHE A 179 19.92 9.31 15.70
N HIS A 180 19.34 10.44 16.04
CA HIS A 180 19.86 11.35 17.05
C HIS A 180 19.79 10.76 18.44
N ARG A 181 20.87 10.96 19.22
CA ARG A 181 21.00 10.57 20.60
C ARG A 181 21.50 11.75 21.41
N ARG A 182 21.15 11.79 22.67
CA ARG A 182 21.63 12.80 23.59
C ARG A 182 22.64 12.20 24.56
N ALA A 183 23.84 12.74 24.60
CA ALA A 183 24.88 12.36 25.53
C ALA A 183 24.55 12.87 26.95
N SER A 184 25.28 12.39 27.95
CA SER A 184 25.09 12.78 29.36
C SER A 184 25.38 14.27 29.62
N ASP A 185 26.26 14.87 28.82
CA ASP A 185 26.56 16.31 28.86
C ASP A 185 25.55 17.18 28.10
N GLY A 186 24.52 16.53 27.49
CA GLY A 186 23.47 17.18 26.73
C GLY A 186 23.79 17.43 25.25
N SER A 187 25.00 17.08 24.79
CA SER A 187 25.37 17.18 23.37
C SER A 187 24.61 16.18 22.50
N ASP A 188 24.47 16.52 21.20
CA ASP A 188 23.86 15.67 20.19
C ASP A 188 24.92 14.78 19.53
N TYR A 189 24.60 13.51 19.32
CA TYR A 189 25.34 12.61 18.47
C TYR A 189 24.39 11.71 17.69
N THR A 190 24.87 11.08 16.64
CA THR A 190 24.03 10.17 15.81
C THR A 190 24.59 8.75 15.83
N ILE A 191 23.67 7.79 15.76
CA ILE A 191 23.99 6.39 15.45
C ILE A 191 23.31 6.00 14.14
N GLU A 192 23.93 5.14 13.36
CA GLU A 192 23.31 4.55 12.18
C GLU A 192 22.68 3.21 12.54
N LYS A 193 21.43 3.01 12.11
CA LYS A 193 20.74 1.72 12.21
C LYS A 193 19.67 1.61 11.11
N PRO A 194 19.13 0.40 10.86
CA PRO A 194 17.99 0.26 9.96
C PRO A 194 16.84 1.17 10.36
N VAL A 195 16.23 1.81 9.35
CA VAL A 195 15.01 2.60 9.56
C VAL A 195 13.88 1.68 9.99
N ASP A 196 12.81 2.26 10.53
CA ASP A 196 11.65 1.49 10.99
C ASP A 196 11.03 0.66 9.85
N GLN A 197 10.49 -0.51 10.20
CA GLN A 197 9.84 -1.43 9.26
C GLN A 197 8.79 -0.75 8.39
N SER A 198 8.09 0.26 8.92
CA SER A 198 7.04 0.98 8.19
C SER A 198 7.53 1.78 6.99
N ILE A 199 8.81 2.13 6.94
CA ILE A 199 9.41 2.90 5.86
C ILE A 199 10.53 2.16 5.10
N GLN A 200 10.81 0.89 5.42
CA GLN A 200 11.73 0.07 4.63
C GLN A 200 11.24 -0.06 3.19
N LEU A 201 12.14 -0.13 2.22
CA LEU A 201 11.79 -0.18 0.80
C LEU A 201 11.30 -1.56 0.36
N GLY A 202 11.84 -2.62 0.96
CA GLY A 202 11.43 -4.00 0.79
C GLY A 202 11.37 -4.74 2.12
N ASP A 203 10.87 -5.96 2.10
CA ASP A 203 10.86 -6.83 3.28
C ASP A 203 11.95 -7.91 3.25
N GLY A 204 12.65 -8.05 2.10
CA GLY A 204 13.78 -8.98 1.93
C GLY A 204 13.37 -10.43 1.69
N GLY A 205 12.08 -10.73 1.52
CA GLY A 205 11.58 -12.07 1.24
C GLY A 205 10.99 -12.23 -0.17
N VAL A 206 11.11 -13.43 -0.72
CA VAL A 206 10.32 -13.84 -1.89
C VAL A 206 8.92 -14.19 -1.39
N GLY A 207 7.89 -13.59 -2.00
CA GLY A 207 6.49 -13.84 -1.68
C GLY A 207 5.75 -14.53 -2.83
N ILE A 208 4.75 -15.33 -2.48
CA ILE A 208 3.80 -15.91 -3.42
C ILE A 208 2.51 -15.11 -3.31
N ASN A 209 2.02 -14.59 -4.43
CA ASN A 209 0.86 -13.72 -4.49
C ASN A 209 -0.29 -14.42 -5.22
N LEU A 210 -1.43 -14.56 -4.55
CA LEU A 210 -2.68 -15.01 -5.15
C LEU A 210 -3.59 -13.80 -5.32
N GLU A 211 -4.04 -13.56 -6.55
CA GLU A 211 -4.88 -12.41 -6.90
C GLU A 211 -6.24 -12.84 -7.43
N ILE A 212 -7.25 -12.05 -7.16
CA ILE A 212 -8.56 -12.13 -7.79
C ILE A 212 -8.98 -10.74 -8.22
N GLN A 213 -9.57 -10.62 -9.38
CA GLN A 213 -10.20 -9.38 -9.84
C GLN A 213 -11.38 -9.70 -10.73
N GLY A 214 -12.34 -8.80 -10.76
CA GLY A 214 -13.50 -8.99 -11.60
C GLY A 214 -14.43 -7.80 -11.66
N TYR A 215 -15.40 -7.91 -12.53
CA TYR A 215 -16.44 -6.93 -12.70
C TYR A 215 -17.76 -7.61 -13.06
N GLN A 216 -18.86 -6.94 -12.73
CA GLN A 216 -20.21 -7.35 -13.13
C GLN A 216 -21.05 -6.11 -13.47
N GLN A 217 -21.55 -6.04 -14.68
CA GLN A 217 -22.55 -5.03 -15.04
C GLN A 217 -23.86 -5.32 -14.31
N LEU A 218 -24.31 -4.36 -13.50
CA LEU A 218 -25.57 -4.47 -12.75
C LEU A 218 -26.71 -3.79 -13.52
N PHE A 219 -26.47 -2.61 -14.05
CA PHE A 219 -27.41 -1.80 -14.83
C PHE A 219 -26.70 -1.22 -16.05
N SER A 220 -27.43 -0.55 -16.93
CA SER A 220 -26.88 0.00 -18.18
C SER A 220 -25.69 0.98 -17.98
N ARG A 221 -25.63 1.63 -16.82
CA ARG A 221 -24.58 2.61 -16.49
C ARG A 221 -23.80 2.29 -15.22
N THR A 222 -24.12 1.15 -14.56
CA THR A 222 -23.54 0.78 -13.28
C THR A 222 -22.92 -0.59 -13.37
N SER A 223 -21.67 -0.71 -12.93
CA SER A 223 -20.99 -1.98 -12.76
C SER A 223 -20.38 -2.10 -11.37
N LEU A 224 -20.43 -3.29 -10.83
CA LEU A 224 -19.67 -3.72 -9.67
C LEU A 224 -18.24 -4.03 -10.15
N TYR A 225 -17.24 -3.64 -9.37
CA TYR A 225 -15.88 -4.12 -9.51
C TYR A 225 -15.39 -4.67 -8.16
N TYR A 226 -14.49 -5.61 -8.23
CA TYR A 226 -13.79 -6.11 -7.06
C TYR A 226 -12.39 -6.57 -7.46
N ASN A 227 -11.46 -6.42 -6.55
CA ASN A 227 -10.13 -6.98 -6.66
C ASN A 227 -9.55 -7.23 -5.26
N GLY A 228 -8.60 -8.14 -5.19
CA GLY A 228 -7.90 -8.42 -3.96
C GLY A 228 -6.74 -9.35 -4.17
N PHE A 229 -5.86 -9.40 -3.20
CA PHE A 229 -4.77 -10.33 -3.17
C PHE A 229 -4.47 -10.80 -1.74
N TYR A 230 -3.85 -11.96 -1.66
CA TYR A 230 -3.14 -12.45 -0.50
C TYR A 230 -1.72 -12.80 -0.91
N MET A 231 -0.74 -12.22 -0.23
CA MET A 231 0.68 -12.46 -0.46
C MET A 231 1.26 -13.20 0.74
N SER A 232 1.66 -14.44 0.51
CA SER A 232 2.33 -15.26 1.51
C SER A 232 3.84 -15.13 1.35
N ASN A 233 4.52 -14.84 2.45
CA ASN A 233 5.96 -14.69 2.54
C ASN A 233 6.55 -15.82 3.40
N PRO A 234 7.08 -16.90 2.79
CA PRO A 234 7.58 -18.05 3.57
C PRO A 234 8.81 -17.76 4.43
N ARG A 235 9.55 -16.67 4.12
CA ARG A 235 10.69 -16.24 4.93
C ARG A 235 10.19 -15.62 6.24
N ASN A 236 10.75 -16.05 7.37
CA ASN A 236 10.30 -15.62 8.68
C ASN A 236 10.77 -14.18 9.02
N VAL A 237 12.09 -13.93 8.96
CA VAL A 237 12.73 -12.64 9.27
C VAL A 237 13.71 -12.22 8.18
N ASN A 238 13.99 -10.93 8.05
CA ASN A 238 14.87 -10.40 7.00
C ASN A 238 16.28 -10.06 7.44
N ASP A 239 16.67 -10.41 8.68
CA ASP A 239 17.94 -10.10 9.31
C ASP A 239 18.26 -8.59 9.45
N ALA A 240 17.27 -7.71 9.21
CA ALA A 240 17.39 -6.30 9.54
C ALA A 240 17.12 -6.11 11.04
N ALA A 241 18.08 -5.54 11.75
CA ALA A 241 17.95 -5.34 13.18
C ALA A 241 16.83 -4.31 13.49
N ASN A 242 15.86 -4.74 14.28
CA ASN A 242 14.82 -3.83 14.77
C ASN A 242 15.30 -3.01 15.98
N VAL A 243 16.30 -3.52 16.69
CA VAL A 243 16.86 -2.94 17.92
C VAL A 243 18.14 -2.19 17.59
N ALA A 244 18.34 -1.03 18.21
CA ALA A 244 19.57 -0.25 18.03
C ALA A 244 20.81 -1.02 18.51
N PRO A 245 21.98 -0.82 17.88
CA PRO A 245 23.22 -1.57 18.20
C PRO A 245 23.68 -1.43 19.66
N ASP A 246 23.32 -0.34 20.30
CA ASP A 246 23.65 -0.01 21.70
C ASP A 246 22.66 -0.62 22.72
N LYS A 247 21.67 -1.38 22.28
CA LYS A 247 20.65 -2.00 23.14
C LYS A 247 20.85 -3.50 23.24
N VAL A 248 20.68 -4.01 24.46
CA VAL A 248 20.64 -5.45 24.70
C VAL A 248 19.29 -5.99 24.24
N VAL A 249 19.32 -6.99 23.36
CA VAL A 249 18.13 -7.71 22.96
C VAL A 249 17.85 -8.83 23.96
N THR A 250 16.79 -8.70 24.69
CA THR A 250 16.34 -9.68 25.70
C THR A 250 15.32 -10.67 25.13
N ASP A 251 14.68 -10.31 24.04
CA ASP A 251 13.68 -11.12 23.34
C ASP A 251 14.08 -11.27 21.87
N GLU A 252 14.51 -12.50 21.50
CA GLU A 252 14.90 -12.83 20.13
C GLU A 252 13.77 -12.66 19.11
N MET A 253 12.51 -12.78 19.55
CA MET A 253 11.34 -12.59 18.70
C MET A 253 11.24 -11.17 18.13
N VAL A 254 11.85 -10.18 18.78
CA VAL A 254 11.84 -8.79 18.33
C VAL A 254 13.20 -8.30 17.82
N ARG A 255 14.20 -9.17 17.75
CA ARG A 255 15.56 -8.81 17.31
C ARG A 255 15.58 -8.33 15.86
N TYR A 256 14.89 -9.04 14.98
CA TYR A 256 14.86 -8.79 13.55
C TYR A 256 13.44 -8.42 13.08
N MET A 257 13.34 -7.73 11.94
CA MET A 257 12.06 -7.41 11.34
C MET A 257 11.47 -8.66 10.68
N SER A 258 10.18 -8.88 10.88
CA SER A 258 9.41 -9.96 10.26
C SER A 258 9.18 -9.69 8.77
N VAL A 259 9.20 -10.75 7.96
CA VAL A 259 8.75 -10.75 6.56
C VAL A 259 7.30 -11.23 6.53
N ALA A 260 6.39 -10.38 6.96
CA ALA A 260 5.00 -10.73 7.18
C ALA A 260 4.20 -10.89 5.89
N ASP A 261 3.21 -11.79 5.93
CA ASP A 261 2.17 -11.87 4.91
C ASP A 261 1.41 -10.54 4.79
N GLN A 262 0.81 -10.30 3.63
CA GLN A 262 0.04 -9.08 3.36
C GLN A 262 -1.23 -9.43 2.58
N TYR A 263 -2.30 -8.68 2.82
CA TYR A 263 -3.52 -8.80 2.06
C TYR A 263 -4.13 -7.45 1.75
N ALA A 264 -4.87 -7.40 0.66
CA ALA A 264 -5.77 -6.29 0.37
C ALA A 264 -6.99 -6.79 -0.39
N GLY A 265 -8.10 -6.12 -0.18
CA GLY A 265 -9.34 -6.34 -0.91
C GLY A 265 -10.07 -5.03 -1.14
N ARG A 266 -10.69 -4.92 -2.30
CA ARG A 266 -11.44 -3.74 -2.72
C ARG A 266 -12.72 -4.18 -3.41
N VAL A 267 -13.81 -3.51 -3.13
CA VAL A 267 -15.10 -3.68 -3.80
C VAL A 267 -15.76 -2.33 -3.99
N GLY A 268 -16.40 -2.10 -5.11
CA GLY A 268 -17.09 -0.83 -5.34
C GLY A 268 -17.95 -0.83 -6.60
N LEU A 269 -18.59 0.30 -6.81
CA LEU A 269 -19.45 0.58 -7.96
C LEU A 269 -18.80 1.61 -8.86
N ASN A 270 -18.86 1.36 -10.15
CA ASN A 270 -18.57 2.35 -11.20
C ASN A 270 -19.89 2.82 -11.80
N TYR A 271 -20.05 4.12 -11.95
CA TYR A 271 -21.19 4.73 -12.61
C TYR A 271 -20.74 5.60 -13.79
N ALA A 272 -21.23 5.31 -14.97
CA ALA A 272 -20.95 6.10 -16.17
C ALA A 272 -21.75 7.40 -16.15
N LEU A 273 -21.13 8.50 -15.67
CA LEU A 273 -21.75 9.84 -15.56
C LEU A 273 -22.07 10.41 -16.95
N ALA A 274 -21.09 10.42 -17.83
CA ALA A 274 -21.21 10.90 -19.21
C ALA A 274 -20.53 9.92 -20.17
N PRO A 275 -21.21 8.83 -20.57
CA PRO A 275 -20.59 7.76 -21.37
C PRO A 275 -19.97 8.23 -22.67
N LYS A 276 -20.63 9.18 -23.37
CA LYS A 276 -20.11 9.75 -24.63
C LYS A 276 -18.84 10.58 -24.45
N ALA A 277 -18.63 11.14 -23.25
CA ALA A 277 -17.44 11.91 -22.91
C ALA A 277 -16.40 11.05 -22.17
N GLY A 278 -16.67 9.76 -21.94
CA GLY A 278 -15.76 8.86 -21.21
C GLY A 278 -15.64 9.17 -19.72
N ILE A 279 -16.60 9.89 -19.10
CA ILE A 279 -16.52 10.28 -17.69
C ILE A 279 -17.33 9.32 -16.83
N GLY A 280 -16.69 8.81 -15.76
CA GLY A 280 -17.28 7.94 -14.76
C GLY A 280 -17.00 8.43 -13.36
N ALA A 281 -17.81 7.95 -12.41
CA ALA A 281 -17.57 8.07 -10.98
C ALA A 281 -17.49 6.69 -10.35
N THR A 282 -16.72 6.57 -9.28
CA THR A 282 -16.58 5.35 -8.51
C THR A 282 -16.84 5.62 -7.04
N LEU A 283 -17.38 4.64 -6.36
CA LEU A 283 -17.44 4.61 -4.91
C LEU A 283 -17.14 3.17 -4.48
N GLY A 284 -16.07 3.01 -3.72
CA GLY A 284 -15.64 1.71 -3.24
C GLY A 284 -15.28 1.72 -1.77
N ALA A 285 -15.04 0.52 -1.27
CA ALA A 285 -14.47 0.25 0.03
C ALA A 285 -13.23 -0.62 -0.15
N ARG A 286 -12.21 -0.39 0.67
CA ARG A 286 -10.96 -1.13 0.69
C ARG A 286 -10.63 -1.56 2.11
N ILE A 287 -10.14 -2.79 2.22
CA ILE A 287 -9.46 -3.30 3.40
C ILE A 287 -8.06 -3.74 2.99
N GLU A 288 -7.07 -3.40 3.78
CA GLU A 288 -5.70 -3.87 3.60
C GLU A 288 -5.05 -4.10 4.95
N GLY A 289 -4.08 -5.01 5.02
CA GLY A 289 -3.44 -5.29 6.29
C GLY A 289 -2.32 -6.32 6.26
N VAL A 290 -1.77 -6.51 7.46
CA VAL A 290 -0.76 -7.49 7.80
C VAL A 290 -1.38 -8.41 8.85
N PRO A 291 -1.47 -9.73 8.63
CA PRO A 291 -2.03 -10.65 9.61
C PRO A 291 -1.11 -10.83 10.81
N ALA A 292 -1.67 -11.29 11.93
CA ALA A 292 -0.89 -11.61 13.13
C ALA A 292 0.02 -12.82 12.91
N TYR A 293 -0.43 -13.76 12.08
CA TYR A 293 0.29 -15.00 11.75
C TYR A 293 0.31 -15.18 10.23
N ASP A 294 1.42 -15.71 9.72
CA ASP A 294 1.58 -16.02 8.32
C ASP A 294 0.88 -17.33 7.94
N LEU A 295 0.44 -17.44 6.71
CA LEU A 295 -0.20 -18.64 6.18
C LEU A 295 0.82 -19.78 6.01
N ILE A 296 2.05 -19.44 5.60
CA ILE A 296 3.14 -20.39 5.35
C ILE A 296 4.41 -19.82 5.99
N GLY A 297 5.16 -20.66 6.70
CA GLY A 297 6.41 -20.29 7.36
C GLY A 297 6.23 -19.95 8.83
N GLY A 298 7.24 -19.33 9.42
CA GLY A 298 7.22 -18.85 10.79
C GLY A 298 6.62 -17.45 10.89
N SER A 299 6.16 -17.07 12.09
CA SER A 299 5.59 -15.75 12.36
C SER A 299 6.42 -14.98 13.39
N ASP A 300 7.71 -15.30 13.46
CA ASP A 300 8.64 -14.64 14.37
C ASP A 300 9.08 -13.27 13.85
N GLY A 301 9.84 -12.58 14.66
CA GLY A 301 10.33 -11.25 14.35
C GLY A 301 9.38 -10.12 14.71
N PHE A 302 9.92 -8.91 14.70
CA PHE A 302 9.14 -7.74 14.96
C PHE A 302 8.14 -7.48 13.83
N ARG A 303 6.87 -7.49 14.18
CA ARG A 303 5.76 -7.36 13.25
C ARG A 303 4.75 -6.35 13.80
N ARG A 304 4.07 -5.69 12.91
CA ARG A 304 2.97 -4.77 13.25
C ARG A 304 1.69 -5.26 12.59
N PRO A 305 1.04 -6.29 13.16
CA PRO A 305 -0.22 -6.77 12.61
C PRO A 305 -1.29 -5.71 12.73
N GLY A 306 -2.19 -5.68 11.75
CA GLY A 306 -3.29 -4.75 11.75
C GLY A 306 -3.93 -4.60 10.39
N TYR A 307 -4.99 -3.81 10.31
CA TYR A 307 -5.68 -3.53 9.07
C TYR A 307 -6.10 -2.05 8.99
N ILE A 308 -6.33 -1.61 7.77
CA ILE A 308 -6.91 -0.30 7.46
C ILE A 308 -8.16 -0.53 6.63
N PHE A 309 -9.26 0.11 7.00
CA PHE A 309 -10.46 0.19 6.20
C PHE A 309 -10.59 1.61 5.62
N SER A 310 -10.87 1.71 4.33
CA SER A 310 -10.98 2.99 3.63
C SER A 310 -12.22 3.01 2.73
N ILE A 311 -12.83 4.19 2.58
CA ILE A 311 -13.83 4.46 1.55
C ILE A 311 -13.11 5.20 0.42
N GLU A 312 -13.34 4.76 -0.82
CA GLU A 312 -12.63 5.23 -2.00
C GLU A 312 -13.61 5.87 -3.00
N PRO A 313 -13.94 7.16 -2.85
CA PRO A 313 -14.58 7.91 -3.91
C PRO A 313 -13.58 8.18 -5.03
N GLY A 314 -14.02 8.15 -6.28
CA GLY A 314 -13.14 8.42 -7.39
C GLY A 314 -13.86 8.94 -8.63
N ILE A 315 -13.10 9.54 -9.53
CA ILE A 315 -13.53 9.99 -10.85
C ILE A 315 -12.61 9.37 -11.88
N SER A 316 -13.19 8.90 -12.98
CA SER A 316 -12.45 8.38 -14.11
C SER A 316 -12.73 9.17 -15.37
N TYR A 317 -11.71 9.30 -16.21
CA TYR A 317 -11.82 9.80 -17.58
C TYR A 317 -11.17 8.81 -18.53
N SER A 318 -11.94 8.29 -19.47
CA SER A 318 -11.47 7.28 -20.42
C SER A 318 -11.58 7.79 -21.85
N THR A 319 -10.53 7.58 -22.60
CA THR A 319 -10.48 7.75 -24.06
C THR A 319 -10.38 6.37 -24.73
N ALA A 320 -10.26 6.31 -26.05
CA ALA A 320 -10.06 5.04 -26.77
C ALA A 320 -8.77 4.30 -26.37
N LYS A 321 -7.75 5.02 -25.83
CA LYS A 321 -6.43 4.44 -25.53
C LYS A 321 -5.99 4.62 -24.10
N ASN A 322 -6.53 5.59 -23.37
CA ASN A 322 -6.05 5.95 -22.02
C ASN A 322 -7.20 6.05 -21.05
N THR A 323 -6.98 5.63 -19.82
CA THR A 323 -7.87 5.86 -18.69
C THR A 323 -7.11 6.58 -17.60
N PHE A 324 -7.67 7.66 -17.10
CA PHE A 324 -7.19 8.43 -15.95
C PHE A 324 -8.18 8.21 -14.82
N PHE A 325 -7.66 8.04 -13.62
CA PHE A 325 -8.44 7.76 -12.43
C PHE A 325 -7.85 8.53 -11.24
N VAL A 326 -8.71 9.18 -10.46
CA VAL A 326 -8.36 9.87 -9.21
C VAL A 326 -9.36 9.49 -8.13
#